data_7dd53d0bbbded7be2b4337994358941f
#
_entry.id   7dd53d0bbbded7be2b4337994358941f
#
_cell.length_a   1.000
_cell.length_b   1.000
_cell.length_c   1.000
_cell.angle_alpha   90.00
_cell.angle_beta   90.00
_cell.angle_gamma   90.00
#
_symmetry.space_group_name_H-M   'P 1'
#
loop_
_entity.id
_entity.type
_entity.pdbx_description
1 polymer ?
#
loop_
_entity_poly.entity_id
_entity_poly.type
_entity_poly.pdbx_seq_one_letter_code
_entity_poly.pdbx_strand_id
1 'polypeptide(L)'
;KVNRYLSMPQIAEIFPAEFKPMWSVKPSEYAQGDNVFELVAIKATSRDGKAKLDGGVITDARVVYDHGSNGEPSVSMSMNAEGANIWARMTSDNVGKQIAIVLDDMVYSYPNVQNAITGGSSSITGHFTPDEATDLVNVLKSGKLPAPATIIQEQVVGPSLGAKSINAGMISFVIAF
;
A
#
# COMPACT_ATOMS: atom_id res chain seq x y z
N LYS A 1 -1.75 -4.96 -21.70
CA LYS A 1 -2.67 -4.70 -22.84
C LYS A 1 -3.87 -3.84 -22.41
N VAL A 2 -4.53 -4.12 -21.28
CA VAL A 2 -5.74 -3.39 -20.81
C VAL A 2 -5.45 -1.91 -20.60
N ASN A 3 -4.38 -1.53 -19.90
CA ASN A 3 -4.01 -0.13 -19.66
C ASN A 3 -3.87 0.67 -20.96
N ARG A 4 -3.36 0.05 -22.02
CA ARG A 4 -3.24 0.70 -23.34
C ARG A 4 -4.62 1.02 -23.94
N TYR A 5 -5.62 0.20 -23.73
CA TYR A 5 -6.99 0.49 -24.17
C TYR A 5 -7.62 1.59 -23.34
N LEU A 6 -7.47 1.52 -22.01
CA LEU A 6 -8.04 2.53 -21.10
C LEU A 6 -7.42 3.94 -21.29
N SER A 7 -6.17 4.01 -21.77
CA SER A 7 -5.49 5.29 -22.06
C SER A 7 -5.77 5.85 -23.46
N MET A 8 -6.56 5.15 -24.29
CA MET A 8 -6.97 5.70 -25.60
C MET A 8 -7.91 6.90 -25.41
N PRO A 9 -7.68 8.07 -26.07
CA PRO A 9 -8.50 9.25 -25.87
C PRO A 9 -10.00 9.00 -26.09
N GLN A 10 -10.35 8.21 -27.11
CA GLN A 10 -11.73 7.83 -27.44
C GLN A 10 -12.42 7.02 -26.33
N ILE A 11 -11.67 6.27 -25.54
CA ILE A 11 -12.19 5.47 -24.42
C ILE A 11 -12.15 6.30 -23.14
N ALA A 12 -11.11 7.09 -22.94
CA ALA A 12 -10.97 7.96 -21.76
C ALA A 12 -12.12 9.01 -21.68
N GLU A 13 -12.59 9.52 -22.83
CA GLU A 13 -13.71 10.48 -22.90
C GLU A 13 -15.06 9.87 -22.51
N ILE A 14 -15.22 8.54 -22.58
CA ILE A 14 -16.46 7.84 -22.19
C ILE A 14 -16.62 7.77 -20.67
N PHE A 15 -15.50 7.76 -19.95
CA PHE A 15 -15.52 7.64 -18.48
C PHE A 15 -15.66 9.00 -17.82
N PRO A 16 -16.36 9.07 -16.66
CA PRO A 16 -16.40 10.28 -15.86
C PRO A 16 -14.99 10.74 -15.46
N ALA A 17 -14.76 12.03 -15.34
CA ALA A 17 -13.46 12.60 -14.95
C ALA A 17 -12.95 12.10 -13.56
N GLU A 18 -13.87 11.63 -12.73
CA GLU A 18 -13.59 11.05 -11.41
C GLU A 18 -13.17 9.57 -11.47
N PHE A 19 -13.25 8.93 -12.64
CA PHE A 19 -12.94 7.53 -12.80
C PHE A 19 -11.42 7.30 -12.86
N LYS A 20 -10.89 6.53 -11.91
CA LYS A 20 -9.49 6.12 -11.89
C LYS A 20 -9.41 4.59 -11.75
N PRO A 21 -9.12 3.86 -12.84
CA PRO A 21 -8.95 2.41 -12.77
C PRO A 21 -7.60 2.08 -12.16
N MET A 22 -7.59 1.18 -11.17
CA MET A 22 -6.37 0.69 -10.50
C MET A 22 -6.39 -0.82 -10.38
N TRP A 23 -5.24 -1.45 -10.48
CA TRP A 23 -5.09 -2.89 -10.32
C TRP A 23 -5.02 -3.30 -8.87
N SER A 24 -5.58 -4.45 -8.52
CA SER A 24 -5.38 -5.07 -7.22
C SER A 24 -3.94 -5.58 -7.09
N VAL A 25 -3.38 -5.50 -5.89
CA VAL A 25 -2.07 -6.11 -5.56
C VAL A 25 -2.18 -7.64 -5.52
N LYS A 26 -3.34 -8.12 -5.06
CA LYS A 26 -3.59 -9.55 -4.91
C LYS A 26 -4.37 -10.10 -6.10
N PRO A 27 -4.16 -11.38 -6.44
CA PRO A 27 -5.05 -12.09 -7.35
C PRO A 27 -6.49 -12.07 -6.83
N SER A 28 -7.44 -12.13 -7.74
CA SER A 28 -8.86 -12.18 -7.39
C SER A 28 -9.23 -13.51 -6.74
N GLU A 29 -9.89 -13.46 -5.60
CA GLU A 29 -10.44 -14.64 -4.92
C GLU A 29 -11.61 -15.28 -5.70
N TYR A 30 -12.23 -14.50 -6.59
CA TYR A 30 -13.40 -14.93 -7.36
C TYR A 30 -13.06 -15.55 -8.71
N ALA A 31 -11.81 -15.45 -9.16
CA ALA A 31 -11.40 -15.96 -10.45
C ALA A 31 -10.77 -17.35 -10.32
N GLN A 32 -11.12 -18.24 -11.25
CA GLN A 32 -10.44 -19.53 -11.38
C GLN A 32 -9.07 -19.33 -12.05
N GLY A 33 -8.00 -19.28 -11.25
CA GLY A 33 -6.60 -19.18 -11.71
C GLY A 33 -5.75 -18.28 -10.84
N ASP A 34 -4.52 -18.69 -10.57
CA ASP A 34 -3.60 -18.05 -9.62
C ASP A 34 -3.03 -16.69 -10.08
N ASN A 35 -3.33 -16.24 -11.30
CA ASN A 35 -2.74 -15.03 -11.90
C ASN A 35 -3.78 -14.06 -12.47
N VAL A 36 -4.99 -14.03 -11.94
CA VAL A 36 -6.04 -13.11 -12.37
C VAL A 36 -6.15 -11.96 -11.37
N PHE A 37 -5.76 -10.77 -11.79
CA PHE A 37 -5.85 -9.55 -10.97
C PHE A 37 -7.12 -8.78 -11.32
N GLU A 38 -7.67 -8.08 -10.33
CA GLU A 38 -8.86 -7.26 -10.50
C GLU A 38 -8.49 -5.85 -10.94
N LEU A 39 -9.27 -5.31 -11.88
CA LEU A 39 -9.25 -3.89 -12.21
C LEU A 39 -10.36 -3.20 -11.46
N VAL A 40 -10.00 -2.47 -10.42
CA VAL A 40 -10.94 -1.79 -9.52
C VAL A 40 -11.21 -0.37 -10.04
N ALA A 41 -12.49 -0.03 -10.18
CA ALA A 41 -12.92 1.31 -10.54
C ALA A 41 -12.96 2.21 -9.31
N ILE A 42 -11.96 3.09 -9.17
CA ILE A 42 -11.89 4.05 -8.06
C ILE A 42 -12.57 5.36 -8.47
N LYS A 43 -13.39 5.90 -7.58
CA LYS A 43 -13.92 7.24 -7.70
C LYS A 43 -12.98 8.23 -7.02
N ALA A 44 -12.16 8.94 -7.80
CA ALA A 44 -11.28 10.00 -7.32
C ALA A 44 -12.10 11.29 -7.15
N THR A 45 -12.47 11.63 -5.92
CA THR A 45 -13.34 12.78 -5.63
C THR A 45 -12.60 14.10 -5.42
N SER A 46 -11.26 14.09 -5.41
CA SER A 46 -10.45 15.32 -5.36
C SER A 46 -10.08 15.79 -6.78
N ARG A 47 -10.02 17.12 -6.98
CA ARG A 47 -9.69 17.74 -8.27
C ARG A 47 -8.31 17.38 -8.82
N ASP A 48 -7.38 17.08 -7.94
CA ASP A 48 -6.00 16.71 -8.27
C ASP A 48 -5.80 15.20 -8.41
N GLY A 49 -6.88 14.41 -8.32
CA GLY A 49 -6.83 12.95 -8.42
C GLY A 49 -6.14 12.24 -7.25
N LYS A 50 -5.76 12.99 -6.20
CA LYS A 50 -5.13 12.43 -4.99
C LYS A 50 -6.18 11.88 -4.03
N ALA A 51 -5.73 11.01 -3.13
CA ALA A 51 -6.56 10.53 -2.04
C ALA A 51 -6.97 11.68 -1.12
N LYS A 52 -8.23 11.69 -0.63
CA LYS A 52 -8.68 12.66 0.38
C LYS A 52 -7.98 12.48 1.72
N LEU A 53 -7.61 11.27 2.05
CA LEU A 53 -6.87 10.91 3.25
C LEU A 53 -5.49 10.43 2.84
N ASP A 54 -4.46 11.13 3.25
CA ASP A 54 -3.07 10.73 3.08
C ASP A 54 -2.65 9.81 4.23
N GLY A 55 -1.80 8.84 3.95
CA GLY A 55 -1.23 7.94 4.95
C GLY A 55 -0.43 8.67 6.05
N GLY A 56 0.05 9.87 5.81
CA GLY A 56 0.74 10.71 6.79
C GLY A 56 -0.07 11.06 8.05
N VAL A 57 -1.40 10.99 7.98
CA VAL A 57 -2.27 11.24 9.14
C VAL A 57 -2.43 10.01 10.05
N ILE A 58 -1.99 8.81 9.60
CA ILE A 58 -2.04 7.59 10.40
C ILE A 58 -0.92 7.65 11.44
N THR A 59 -1.27 7.57 12.71
CA THR A 59 -0.34 7.61 13.83
C THR A 59 0.15 6.23 14.24
N ASP A 60 -0.71 5.23 14.17
CA ASP A 60 -0.41 3.82 14.48
C ASP A 60 -1.28 2.88 13.66
N ALA A 61 -0.73 1.69 13.37
CA ALA A 61 -1.46 0.57 12.83
C ALA A 61 -0.91 -0.74 13.40
N ARG A 62 -1.79 -1.70 13.72
CA ARG A 62 -1.39 -2.99 14.30
C ARG A 62 -2.38 -4.10 13.95
N VAL A 63 -1.88 -5.32 13.89
CA VAL A 63 -2.74 -6.50 13.81
C VAL A 63 -3.37 -6.75 15.17
N VAL A 64 -4.66 -7.04 15.20
CA VAL A 64 -5.43 -7.40 16.40
C VAL A 64 -6.14 -8.71 16.13
N TYR A 65 -6.05 -9.63 17.06
CA TYR A 65 -6.79 -10.89 17.06
C TYR A 65 -7.94 -10.76 18.07
N ASP A 66 -9.15 -10.65 17.58
CA ASP A 66 -10.32 -10.56 18.45
C ASP A 66 -10.82 -11.97 18.75
N HIS A 67 -11.05 -12.25 20.04
CA HIS A 67 -11.57 -13.55 20.52
C HIS A 67 -13.01 -13.82 20.03
N GLY A 68 -13.72 -12.78 19.55
CA GLY A 68 -15.08 -12.89 19.01
C GLY A 68 -15.19 -13.25 17.53
N SER A 69 -14.09 -13.16 16.75
CA SER A 69 -14.09 -13.38 15.30
C SER A 69 -13.37 -14.67 14.87
N ASN A 70 -13.58 -15.76 15.62
CA ASN A 70 -12.95 -17.07 15.32
C ASN A 70 -11.42 -17.04 15.20
N GLY A 71 -10.74 -16.03 15.79
CA GLY A 71 -9.29 -15.86 15.71
C GLY A 71 -8.79 -15.26 14.41
N GLU A 72 -9.67 -14.80 13.53
CA GLU A 72 -9.28 -14.09 12.32
C GLU A 72 -8.61 -12.75 12.66
N PRO A 73 -7.48 -12.42 12.02
CA PRO A 73 -6.82 -11.15 12.26
C PRO A 73 -7.61 -9.97 11.67
N SER A 74 -7.61 -8.87 12.39
CA SER A 74 -8.10 -7.57 11.93
C SER A 74 -6.97 -6.54 12.04
N VAL A 75 -7.08 -5.43 11.30
CA VAL A 75 -6.11 -4.35 11.36
C VAL A 75 -6.74 -3.15 12.05
N SER A 76 -6.21 -2.81 13.22
CA SER A 76 -6.57 -1.59 13.94
C SER A 76 -5.64 -0.46 13.50
N MET A 77 -6.20 0.71 13.17
CA MET A 77 -5.46 1.91 12.84
C MET A 77 -5.93 3.10 13.66
N SER A 78 -5.03 4.00 13.98
CA SER A 78 -5.30 5.26 14.68
C SER A 78 -4.79 6.43 13.86
N MET A 79 -5.47 7.56 13.92
CA MET A 79 -5.19 8.76 13.16
C MET A 79 -4.99 9.96 14.10
N ASN A 80 -4.28 10.99 13.60
CA ASN A 80 -4.23 12.28 14.27
C ASN A 80 -5.59 13.00 14.17
N ALA A 81 -5.73 14.16 14.81
CA ALA A 81 -7.00 14.90 14.85
C ALA A 81 -7.49 15.35 13.46
N GLU A 82 -6.57 15.72 12.57
CA GLU A 82 -6.88 16.06 11.18
C GLU A 82 -7.44 14.87 10.41
N GLY A 83 -6.72 13.74 10.45
CA GLY A 83 -7.14 12.49 9.82
C GLY A 83 -8.47 11.99 10.36
N ALA A 84 -8.70 12.07 11.68
CA ALA A 84 -9.95 11.70 12.32
C ALA A 84 -11.14 12.48 11.76
N ASN A 85 -10.99 13.80 11.58
CA ASN A 85 -12.05 14.65 11.02
C ASN A 85 -12.34 14.33 9.54
N ILE A 86 -11.29 14.10 8.74
CA ILE A 86 -11.44 13.72 7.32
C ILE A 86 -12.09 12.33 7.23
N TRP A 87 -11.63 11.39 8.05
CA TRP A 87 -12.14 10.01 8.10
C TRP A 87 -13.60 9.94 8.51
N ALA A 88 -13.98 10.71 9.54
CA ALA A 88 -15.36 10.80 10.00
C ALA A 88 -16.30 11.26 8.88
N ARG A 89 -15.91 12.29 8.15
CA ARG A 89 -16.69 12.80 7.01
C ARG A 89 -16.73 11.79 5.87
N MET A 90 -15.56 11.23 5.51
CA MET A 90 -15.45 10.27 4.42
C MET A 90 -16.25 8.99 4.70
N THR A 91 -16.22 8.46 5.92
CA THR A 91 -17.01 7.28 6.30
C THR A 91 -18.49 7.59 6.38
N SER A 92 -18.90 8.78 6.88
CA SER A 92 -20.31 9.20 6.90
C SER A 92 -20.91 9.30 5.50
N ASP A 93 -20.17 9.86 4.53
CA ASP A 93 -20.60 10.02 3.14
C ASP A 93 -20.66 8.69 2.36
N ASN A 94 -20.01 7.65 2.87
CA ASN A 94 -19.82 6.37 2.18
C ASN A 94 -20.31 5.17 2.99
N VAL A 95 -21.22 5.32 3.93
CA VAL A 95 -21.86 4.19 4.63
C VAL A 95 -22.51 3.25 3.62
N GLY A 96 -22.24 1.96 3.73
CA GLY A 96 -22.68 0.91 2.80
C GLY A 96 -21.90 0.83 1.50
N LYS A 97 -20.86 1.67 1.32
CA LYS A 97 -19.96 1.65 0.16
C LYS A 97 -18.56 1.20 0.58
N GLN A 98 -17.71 0.96 -0.41
CA GLN A 98 -16.32 0.57 -0.20
C GLN A 98 -15.39 1.79 -0.22
N ILE A 99 -14.36 1.76 0.63
CA ILE A 99 -13.26 2.71 0.61
C ILE A 99 -11.98 1.95 0.28
N ALA A 100 -11.32 2.31 -0.82
CA ALA A 100 -10.11 1.65 -1.25
C ALA A 100 -8.87 2.16 -0.50
N ILE A 101 -8.01 1.25 -0.10
CA ILE A 101 -6.67 1.51 0.43
C ILE A 101 -5.70 1.31 -0.73
N VAL A 102 -5.04 2.39 -1.12
CA VAL A 102 -4.18 2.45 -2.30
C VAL A 102 -2.76 2.83 -1.87
N LEU A 103 -1.78 2.12 -2.39
CA LEU A 103 -0.35 2.47 -2.30
C LEU A 103 0.31 2.22 -3.65
N ASP A 104 1.17 3.14 -4.10
CA ASP A 104 1.90 3.05 -5.37
C ASP A 104 0.97 2.77 -6.58
N ASP A 105 -0.19 3.44 -6.62
CA ASP A 105 -1.24 3.29 -7.65
C ASP A 105 -1.83 1.87 -7.77
N MET A 106 -1.67 1.04 -6.74
CA MET A 106 -2.27 -0.30 -6.64
C MET A 106 -3.22 -0.41 -5.45
N VAL A 107 -4.30 -1.15 -5.61
CA VAL A 107 -5.31 -1.38 -4.56
C VAL A 107 -4.90 -2.56 -3.70
N TYR A 108 -4.68 -2.31 -2.41
CA TYR A 108 -4.38 -3.34 -1.42
C TYR A 108 -5.62 -3.98 -0.82
N SER A 109 -6.64 -3.16 -0.54
CA SER A 109 -7.90 -3.62 0.03
C SER A 109 -8.98 -2.57 -0.21
N TYR A 110 -10.25 -2.97 -0.18
CA TYR A 110 -11.40 -2.08 -0.37
C TYR A 110 -12.57 -2.48 0.56
N PRO A 111 -12.37 -2.38 1.90
CA PRO A 111 -13.39 -2.78 2.87
C PRO A 111 -14.68 -1.96 2.77
N ASN A 112 -15.80 -2.58 3.16
CA ASN A 112 -17.08 -1.93 3.26
C ASN A 112 -17.16 -1.06 4.53
N VAL A 113 -17.69 0.16 4.39
CA VAL A 113 -17.98 1.05 5.51
C VAL A 113 -19.33 0.63 6.13
N GLN A 114 -19.29 0.05 7.30
CA GLN A 114 -20.51 -0.38 8.00
C GLN A 114 -21.22 0.80 8.67
N ASN A 115 -20.46 1.67 9.32
CA ASN A 115 -20.96 2.84 10.05
C ASN A 115 -20.00 4.02 9.90
N ALA A 116 -20.51 5.22 10.18
CA ALA A 116 -19.64 6.40 10.30
C ALA A 116 -18.67 6.27 11.48
N ILE A 117 -17.40 6.57 11.28
CA ILE A 117 -16.34 6.41 12.27
C ILE A 117 -15.84 7.78 12.69
N THR A 118 -16.21 8.23 13.88
CA THR A 118 -15.92 9.58 14.38
C THR A 118 -14.77 9.66 15.37
N GLY A 119 -14.28 8.51 15.86
CA GLY A 119 -13.35 8.44 17.01
C GLY A 119 -11.86 8.49 16.68
N GLY A 120 -11.46 8.69 15.42
CA GLY A 120 -10.04 8.72 15.02
C GLY A 120 -9.32 7.37 15.07
N SER A 121 -10.01 6.32 15.51
CA SER A 121 -9.54 4.93 15.43
C SER A 121 -10.51 4.12 14.58
N SER A 122 -9.98 3.20 13.80
CA SER A 122 -10.77 2.36 12.90
C SER A 122 -10.24 0.94 12.91
N SER A 123 -11.12 -0.04 12.68
CA SER A 123 -10.74 -1.43 12.48
C SER A 123 -11.15 -1.87 11.09
N ILE A 124 -10.19 -2.45 10.37
CA ILE A 124 -10.40 -3.07 9.07
C ILE A 124 -10.55 -4.57 9.33
N THR A 125 -11.74 -5.07 9.11
CA THR A 125 -12.08 -6.49 9.25
C THR A 125 -12.25 -7.12 7.88
N GLY A 126 -11.93 -8.40 7.75
CA GLY A 126 -12.06 -9.20 6.53
C GLY A 126 -11.49 -10.58 6.77
N HIS A 127 -11.54 -11.45 5.77
CA HIS A 127 -10.89 -12.76 5.82
C HIS A 127 -9.39 -12.59 5.51
N PHE A 128 -8.66 -11.98 6.45
CA PHE A 128 -7.22 -11.82 6.31
C PHE A 128 -6.48 -13.05 6.84
N THR A 129 -5.47 -13.48 6.13
CA THR A 129 -4.43 -14.32 6.73
C THR A 129 -3.53 -13.45 7.63
N PRO A 130 -2.78 -14.03 8.58
CA PRO A 130 -1.85 -13.28 9.42
C PRO A 130 -0.82 -12.47 8.63
N ASP A 131 -0.31 -13.03 7.53
CA ASP A 131 0.65 -12.36 6.65
C ASP A 131 0.00 -11.16 5.94
N GLU A 132 -1.20 -11.32 5.43
CA GLU A 132 -1.96 -10.24 4.78
C GLU A 132 -2.29 -9.07 5.72
N ALA A 133 -2.68 -9.38 6.95
CA ALA A 133 -2.93 -8.37 7.97
C ALA A 133 -1.63 -7.62 8.31
N THR A 134 -0.49 -8.32 8.36
CA THR A 134 0.82 -7.73 8.60
C THR A 134 1.25 -6.84 7.43
N ASP A 135 1.06 -7.29 6.21
CA ASP A 135 1.35 -6.50 5.01
C ASP A 135 0.51 -5.22 4.97
N LEU A 136 -0.79 -5.31 5.28
CA LEU A 136 -1.66 -4.16 5.33
C LEU A 136 -1.22 -3.16 6.42
N VAL A 137 -0.78 -3.63 7.59
CA VAL A 137 -0.19 -2.78 8.63
C VAL A 137 1.06 -2.08 8.13
N ASN A 138 1.95 -2.78 7.43
CA ASN A 138 3.17 -2.21 6.85
C ASN A 138 2.84 -1.15 5.81
N VAL A 139 1.85 -1.39 4.95
CA VAL A 139 1.35 -0.42 3.96
C VAL A 139 0.83 0.84 4.65
N LEU A 140 -0.02 0.69 5.67
CA LEU A 140 -0.58 1.82 6.43
C LEU A 140 0.50 2.63 7.15
N LYS A 141 1.54 1.95 7.67
CA LYS A 141 2.69 2.61 8.32
C LYS A 141 3.63 3.28 7.32
N SER A 142 3.82 2.69 6.13
CA SER A 142 4.69 3.25 5.10
C SER A 142 4.13 4.52 4.47
N GLY A 143 2.82 4.66 4.40
CA GLY A 143 2.16 5.91 4.02
C GLY A 143 2.51 7.12 4.90
N LYS A 144 3.15 6.87 6.05
CA LYS A 144 3.73 7.87 6.96
C LYS A 144 5.06 8.46 6.45
N LEU A 145 5.73 7.80 5.50
CA LEU A 145 7.01 8.27 4.98
C LEU A 145 6.77 9.36 3.92
N PRO A 146 7.28 10.57 4.13
CA PRO A 146 6.99 11.72 3.27
C PRO A 146 7.65 11.65 1.88
N ALA A 147 8.48 10.65 1.60
CA ALA A 147 9.08 10.41 0.29
C ALA A 147 9.51 8.93 0.14
N PRO A 148 9.43 8.35 -1.05
CA PRO A 148 10.10 7.08 -1.31
C PRO A 148 11.59 7.24 -1.05
N ALA A 149 12.17 6.33 -0.26
CA ALA A 149 13.62 6.29 -0.08
C ALA A 149 14.26 5.98 -1.44
N THR A 150 14.82 6.98 -2.07
CA THR A 150 15.61 6.77 -3.30
C THR A 150 16.98 6.25 -2.87
N ILE A 151 17.38 5.09 -3.35
CA ILE A 151 18.76 4.61 -3.19
C ILE A 151 19.66 5.58 -3.96
N ILE A 152 20.33 6.49 -3.24
CA ILE A 152 21.19 7.52 -3.83
C ILE A 152 22.52 6.91 -4.26
N GLN A 153 22.94 5.81 -3.64
CA GLN A 153 24.18 5.13 -3.98
C GLN A 153 24.17 3.68 -3.55
N GLU A 154 24.22 2.77 -4.48
CA GLU A 154 24.56 1.36 -4.27
C GLU A 154 26.06 1.21 -4.54
N GLN A 155 26.88 1.14 -3.49
CA GLN A 155 28.30 0.88 -3.63
C GLN A 155 28.53 -0.64 -3.70
N VAL A 156 28.47 -1.18 -4.90
CA VAL A 156 28.86 -2.56 -5.16
C VAL A 156 30.38 -2.64 -5.07
N VAL A 157 30.88 -3.13 -3.95
CA VAL A 157 32.31 -3.47 -3.81
C VAL A 157 32.55 -4.73 -4.65
N GLY A 158 33.00 -4.53 -5.88
CA GLY A 158 33.30 -5.62 -6.79
C GLY A 158 34.47 -6.50 -6.27
N PRO A 159 34.55 -7.78 -6.68
CA PRO A 159 35.59 -8.73 -6.26
C PRO A 159 37.02 -8.26 -6.59
N SER A 160 37.18 -7.29 -7.47
CA SER A 160 38.49 -6.73 -7.90
C SER A 160 39.24 -5.99 -6.80
N LEU A 161 38.54 -5.38 -5.81
CA LEU A 161 39.22 -4.73 -4.68
C LEU A 161 39.81 -5.73 -3.68
N GLY A 162 39.14 -6.85 -3.48
CA GLY A 162 39.66 -7.95 -2.65
C GLY A 162 40.90 -8.60 -3.24
N ALA A 163 40.91 -8.87 -4.54
CA ALA A 163 42.07 -9.46 -5.24
C ALA A 163 43.30 -8.55 -5.23
N LYS A 164 43.12 -7.25 -5.36
CA LYS A 164 44.24 -6.28 -5.34
C LYS A 164 44.86 -6.17 -3.94
N SER A 165 44.04 -6.21 -2.90
CA SER A 165 44.52 -6.16 -1.51
C SER A 165 45.21 -7.45 -1.10
N ILE A 166 44.72 -8.62 -1.52
CA ILE A 166 45.35 -9.91 -1.29
C ILE A 166 46.69 -10.02 -1.99
N ASN A 167 46.81 -9.58 -3.25
CA ASN A 167 48.08 -9.59 -3.98
C ASN A 167 49.10 -8.63 -3.37
N ALA A 168 48.69 -7.44 -2.93
CA ALA A 168 49.58 -6.52 -2.23
C ALA A 168 50.08 -7.10 -0.89
N GLY A 169 49.25 -7.78 -0.14
CA GLY A 169 49.62 -8.46 1.10
C GLY A 169 50.56 -9.62 0.88
N MET A 170 50.36 -10.43 -0.17
CA MET A 170 51.25 -11.54 -0.53
C MET A 170 52.64 -11.05 -0.92
N ILE A 171 52.72 -9.99 -1.73
CA ILE A 171 54.03 -9.41 -2.15
C ILE A 171 54.77 -8.84 -0.94
N SER A 172 54.10 -8.16 -0.02
CA SER A 172 54.69 -7.64 1.21
C SER A 172 55.24 -8.76 2.09
N PHE A 173 54.54 -9.90 2.17
CA PHE A 173 54.96 -11.05 2.95
C PHE A 173 56.26 -11.71 2.36
N VAL A 174 56.32 -11.84 1.04
CA VAL A 174 57.51 -12.39 0.34
C VAL A 174 58.76 -11.50 0.48
N ILE A 175 58.58 -10.17 0.58
CA ILE A 175 59.71 -9.22 0.73
C ILE A 175 60.18 -9.21 2.21
N ALA A 176 59.31 -9.52 3.17
CA ALA A 176 59.69 -9.49 4.59
C ALA A 176 60.32 -10.77 5.11
N PHE A 177 60.31 -11.86 4.33
CA PHE A 177 60.96 -13.15 4.62
C PHE A 177 62.13 -13.38 3.68
#